data_2e78d8bb06c0f62c017228668123658e
#
_entry.id   2e78d8bb06c0f62c017228668123658e
#
_cell.length_a   1.000
_cell.length_b   1.000
_cell.length_c   1.000
_cell.angle_alpha   90.00
_cell.angle_beta   90.00
_cell.angle_gamma   90.00
#
_symmetry.space_group_name_H-M   'P 1'
#
loop_
_entity.id
_entity.type
_entity.pdbx_description
1 polymer ?
#
loop_
_entity_poly.entity_id
_entity_poly.type
_entity_poly.pdbx_seq_one_letter_code
_entity_poly.pdbx_strand_id
1 'polypeptide(L)'
;ALLKLIDELKTSDKKVKILIGTGHAKSTCQGAAFEYILNVEKELVNHGVRDKAEITWISNEYYLGDFGMDGMLLEYNGFNMKSKDMIEMVFEDRDIKWILGAAVNKIEDGIAHYENLEGEYKSETYDFAMLIPAFSGHGFQGFDKEGNSITEKLFKGFMIVDADYTPRPYEEWTVQD
;
A
#
# COMPACT_ATOMS: atom_id res chain seq x y z
N ALA A 1 -9.91 -4.56 -14.99
CA ALA A 1 -10.71 -5.20 -13.93
C ALA A 1 -11.69 -4.21 -13.32
N LEU A 2 -11.24 -3.10 -12.65
CA LEU A 2 -12.10 -2.15 -11.95
C LEU A 2 -13.18 -1.51 -12.85
N LEU A 3 -12.81 -0.97 -14.01
CA LEU A 3 -13.78 -0.35 -14.94
C LEU A 3 -14.87 -1.34 -15.39
N LYS A 4 -14.49 -2.60 -15.61
CA LYS A 4 -15.47 -3.64 -15.95
C LYS A 4 -16.45 -3.88 -14.80
N LEU A 5 -15.96 -3.94 -13.55
CA LEU A 5 -16.81 -4.06 -12.36
C LEU A 5 -17.77 -2.86 -12.24
N ILE A 6 -17.27 -1.64 -12.44
CA ILE A 6 -18.10 -0.42 -12.42
C ILE A 6 -19.20 -0.49 -13.48
N ASP A 7 -18.91 -0.94 -14.69
CA ASP A 7 -19.91 -1.06 -15.76
C ASP A 7 -20.97 -2.13 -15.44
N GLU A 8 -20.58 -3.24 -14.80
CA GLU A 8 -21.52 -4.25 -14.29
C GLU A 8 -22.43 -3.67 -13.21
N LEU A 9 -21.90 -2.86 -12.29
CA LEU A 9 -22.66 -2.24 -11.21
C LEU A 9 -23.69 -1.22 -11.72
N LYS A 10 -23.43 -0.54 -12.83
CA LYS A 10 -24.41 0.39 -13.44
C LYS A 10 -25.69 -0.28 -13.88
N THR A 11 -25.62 -1.56 -14.22
CA THR A 11 -26.73 -2.31 -14.83
C THR A 11 -27.29 -3.41 -13.94
N SER A 12 -26.77 -3.57 -12.72
CA SER A 12 -27.20 -4.59 -11.77
C SER A 12 -27.40 -4.01 -10.38
N ASP A 13 -28.18 -4.69 -9.55
CA ASP A 13 -28.34 -4.39 -8.12
C ASP A 13 -27.36 -5.16 -7.24
N LYS A 14 -26.32 -5.73 -7.84
CA LYS A 14 -25.27 -6.46 -7.11
C LYS A 14 -24.56 -5.53 -6.12
N LYS A 15 -24.33 -6.04 -4.92
CA LYS A 15 -23.40 -5.44 -3.94
C LYS A 15 -22.06 -6.14 -4.08
N VAL A 16 -20.98 -5.40 -3.99
CA VAL A 16 -19.61 -5.91 -4.14
C VAL A 16 -18.72 -5.49 -2.98
N LYS A 17 -17.73 -6.31 -2.70
CA LYS A 17 -16.67 -6.03 -1.73
C LYS A 17 -15.39 -5.69 -2.45
N ILE A 18 -14.78 -4.56 -2.09
CA ILE A 18 -13.54 -4.08 -2.65
C ILE A 18 -12.49 -4.04 -1.54
N LEU A 19 -11.39 -4.77 -1.71
CA LEU A 19 -10.31 -4.88 -0.73
C LEU A 19 -9.04 -4.24 -1.27
N ILE A 20 -8.55 -3.20 -0.62
CA ILE A 20 -7.37 -2.45 -1.07
C ILE A 20 -6.42 -2.25 0.10
N GLY A 21 -5.13 -2.33 -0.15
CA GLY A 21 -4.13 -2.03 0.88
C GLY A 21 -2.76 -2.62 0.63
N THR A 22 -2.01 -2.77 1.70
CA THR A 22 -0.70 -3.42 1.71
C THR A 22 -0.87 -4.90 1.95
N GLY A 23 -0.69 -5.72 0.91
CA GLY A 23 -1.04 -7.14 0.94
C GLY A 23 -0.13 -8.02 1.79
N HIS A 24 1.09 -7.61 2.12
CA HIS A 24 2.05 -8.48 2.82
C HIS A 24 2.80 -7.68 3.89
N ALA A 25 3.15 -8.33 5.02
CA ALA A 25 3.89 -7.70 6.12
C ALA A 25 5.22 -7.04 5.69
N LYS A 26 5.81 -7.48 4.59
CA LYS A 26 7.03 -6.93 3.98
C LYS A 26 6.76 -6.04 2.77
N SER A 27 5.52 -5.68 2.50
CA SER A 27 5.19 -4.66 1.50
C SER A 27 5.49 -3.29 2.08
N THR A 28 5.82 -2.35 1.20
CA THR A 28 6.02 -0.95 1.53
C THR A 28 5.13 -0.09 0.65
N CYS A 29 5.19 1.23 0.83
CA CYS A 29 4.43 2.17 0.01
C CYS A 29 2.92 2.19 0.32
N GLN A 30 2.57 2.25 1.59
CA GLN A 30 1.19 2.42 2.07
C GLN A 30 0.51 3.63 1.42
N GLY A 31 1.25 4.72 1.21
CA GLY A 31 0.75 5.92 0.55
C GLY A 31 0.20 5.66 -0.85
N ALA A 32 0.81 4.79 -1.65
CA ALA A 32 0.31 4.44 -2.98
C ALA A 32 -1.01 3.67 -2.92
N ALA A 33 -1.16 2.74 -1.98
CA ALA A 33 -2.42 2.03 -1.77
C ALA A 33 -3.51 2.96 -1.23
N PHE A 34 -3.14 3.91 -0.36
CA PHE A 34 -4.03 4.93 0.17
C PHE A 34 -4.55 5.87 -0.95
N GLU A 35 -3.67 6.35 -1.80
CA GLU A 35 -4.07 7.14 -2.97
C GLU A 35 -5.00 6.33 -3.90
N TYR A 36 -4.69 5.07 -4.12
CA TYR A 36 -5.49 4.19 -4.97
C TYR A 36 -6.89 3.97 -4.41
N ILE A 37 -7.06 3.70 -3.12
CA ILE A 37 -8.39 3.47 -2.52
C ILE A 37 -9.28 4.71 -2.63
N LEU A 38 -8.73 5.91 -2.45
CA LEU A 38 -9.46 7.16 -2.60
C LEU A 38 -9.86 7.43 -4.06
N ASN A 39 -8.98 7.09 -5.01
CA ASN A 39 -9.30 7.19 -6.43
C ASN A 39 -10.38 6.18 -6.83
N VAL A 40 -10.35 4.96 -6.32
CA VAL A 40 -11.40 3.96 -6.55
C VAL A 40 -12.73 4.43 -5.99
N GLU A 41 -12.76 4.92 -4.76
CA GLU A 41 -13.96 5.47 -4.14
C GLU A 41 -14.54 6.62 -4.98
N LYS A 42 -13.70 7.57 -5.38
CA LYS A 42 -14.09 8.69 -6.22
C LYS A 42 -14.68 8.25 -7.57
N GLU A 43 -14.08 7.23 -8.20
CA GLU A 43 -14.62 6.69 -9.45
C GLU A 43 -15.98 6.03 -9.26
N LEU A 44 -16.21 5.32 -8.15
CA LEU A 44 -17.52 4.75 -7.83
C LEU A 44 -18.59 5.85 -7.62
N VAL A 45 -18.20 6.96 -6.96
CA VAL A 45 -19.06 8.14 -6.81
C VAL A 45 -19.36 8.78 -8.15
N ASN A 46 -18.33 9.04 -8.98
CA ASN A 46 -18.47 9.65 -10.31
C ASN A 46 -19.42 8.86 -11.23
N HIS A 47 -19.44 7.54 -11.07
CA HIS A 47 -20.29 6.64 -11.83
C HIS A 47 -21.65 6.35 -11.18
N GLY A 48 -21.95 6.93 -10.00
CA GLY A 48 -23.22 6.77 -9.29
C GLY A 48 -23.47 5.35 -8.77
N VAL A 49 -22.40 4.61 -8.42
CA VAL A 49 -22.49 3.22 -7.95
C VAL A 49 -21.79 3.00 -6.59
N ARG A 50 -21.42 4.09 -5.90
CA ARG A 50 -20.71 4.00 -4.60
C ARG A 50 -21.50 3.23 -3.55
N ASP A 51 -22.81 3.37 -3.52
CA ASP A 51 -23.72 2.70 -2.60
C ASP A 51 -23.81 1.17 -2.81
N LYS A 52 -23.28 0.68 -3.92
CA LYS A 52 -23.21 -0.75 -4.27
C LYS A 52 -21.87 -1.40 -3.87
N ALA A 53 -20.92 -0.62 -3.35
CA ALA A 53 -19.58 -1.11 -3.01
C ALA A 53 -19.28 -0.94 -1.52
N GLU A 54 -18.95 -2.05 -0.84
CA GLU A 54 -18.30 -2.04 0.46
C GLU A 54 -16.79 -1.98 0.22
N ILE A 55 -16.14 -0.91 0.69
CA ILE A 55 -14.70 -0.70 0.51
C ILE A 55 -14.01 -0.94 1.84
N THR A 56 -12.98 -1.79 1.83
CA THR A 56 -12.18 -2.11 3.01
C THR A 56 -10.69 -1.90 2.71
N TRP A 57 -10.04 -1.12 3.57
CA TRP A 57 -8.60 -1.04 3.68
C TRP A 57 -8.07 -2.21 4.48
N ILE A 58 -6.98 -2.84 4.04
CA ILE A 58 -6.26 -3.84 4.82
C ILE A 58 -4.77 -3.54 4.83
N SER A 59 -4.16 -3.53 6.01
CA SER A 59 -2.77 -3.14 6.16
C SER A 59 -2.11 -3.80 7.38
N ASN A 60 -0.80 -3.96 7.30
CA ASN A 60 0.02 -4.38 8.42
C ASN A 60 0.40 -3.23 9.37
N GLU A 61 -0.15 -2.04 9.16
CA GLU A 61 0.05 -0.88 10.03
C GLU A 61 -0.56 -1.11 11.42
N TYR A 62 0.03 -0.49 12.43
CA TYR A 62 -0.53 -0.50 13.80
C TYR A 62 -1.73 0.43 13.95
N TYR A 63 -1.76 1.52 13.18
CA TYR A 63 -2.86 2.47 13.09
C TYR A 63 -2.91 3.10 11.70
N LEU A 64 -4.05 3.65 11.32
CA LEU A 64 -4.20 4.34 10.04
C LEU A 64 -3.24 5.52 9.94
N GLY A 65 -2.55 5.63 8.81
CA GLY A 65 -1.62 6.72 8.57
C GLY A 65 -0.27 6.58 9.27
N ASP A 66 0.06 5.40 9.79
CA ASP A 66 1.41 5.03 10.22
C ASP A 66 2.40 5.13 9.04
N PHE A 67 2.00 4.70 7.86
CA PHE A 67 2.80 4.69 6.62
C PHE A 67 4.16 3.99 6.76
N GLY A 68 4.35 3.14 7.78
CA GLY A 68 5.61 2.46 8.07
C GLY A 68 6.70 3.36 8.65
N MET A 69 6.32 4.54 9.16
CA MET A 69 7.24 5.54 9.70
C MET A 69 6.75 6.20 11.02
N ASP A 70 5.85 5.54 11.71
CA ASP A 70 5.19 6.04 12.93
C ASP A 70 4.38 7.34 12.69
N GLY A 71 3.82 7.46 11.48
CA GLY A 71 2.97 8.58 11.09
C GLY A 71 3.71 9.86 10.74
N MET A 72 2.93 10.90 10.50
CA MET A 72 3.42 12.24 10.15
C MET A 72 2.61 13.31 10.87
N LEU A 73 3.24 14.46 11.08
CA LEU A 73 2.56 15.69 11.44
C LEU A 73 2.37 16.52 10.16
N LEU A 74 1.13 16.83 9.85
CA LEU A 74 0.74 17.57 8.65
C LEU A 74 0.25 18.95 9.07
N GLU A 75 0.69 19.97 8.35
CA GLU A 75 0.11 21.30 8.49
C GLU A 75 -1.04 21.44 7.49
N TYR A 76 -2.25 21.66 8.00
CA TYR A 76 -3.44 21.88 7.19
C TYR A 76 -4.19 23.12 7.65
N ASN A 77 -4.31 24.11 6.80
CA ASN A 77 -4.99 25.38 7.10
C ASN A 77 -4.47 26.07 8.39
N GLY A 78 -3.17 26.00 8.65
CA GLY A 78 -2.53 26.60 9.85
C GLY A 78 -2.68 25.78 11.12
N PHE A 79 -3.20 24.56 11.04
CA PHE A 79 -3.28 23.62 12.16
C PHE A 79 -2.38 22.40 11.90
N ASN A 80 -1.72 21.93 12.93
CA ASN A 80 -1.00 20.67 12.91
C ASN A 80 -1.97 19.53 13.16
N MET A 81 -2.03 18.58 12.26
CA MET A 81 -2.86 17.37 12.33
C MET A 81 -1.97 16.14 12.18
N LYS A 82 -2.18 15.13 13.01
CA LYS A 82 -1.51 13.84 12.82
C LYS A 82 -2.10 13.12 11.61
N SER A 83 -1.26 12.39 10.88
CA SER A 83 -1.72 11.55 9.75
C SER A 83 -2.82 10.58 10.17
N LYS A 84 -2.74 10.01 11.37
CA LYS A 84 -3.79 9.16 11.93
C LYS A 84 -5.16 9.85 11.91
N ASP A 85 -5.26 11.00 12.54
CA ASP A 85 -6.54 11.72 12.69
C ASP A 85 -7.10 12.13 11.32
N MET A 86 -6.21 12.52 10.39
CA MET A 86 -6.60 12.88 9.03
C MET A 86 -7.15 11.67 8.26
N ILE A 87 -6.47 10.53 8.32
CA ILE A 87 -6.87 9.35 7.55
C ILE A 87 -8.15 8.73 8.13
N GLU A 88 -8.28 8.67 9.47
CA GLU A 88 -9.51 8.21 10.12
C GLU A 88 -10.69 9.06 9.66
N MET A 89 -10.59 10.39 9.72
CA MET A 89 -11.63 11.32 9.25
C MET A 89 -11.95 11.10 7.76
N VAL A 90 -10.94 10.96 6.91
CA VAL A 90 -11.14 10.75 5.47
C VAL A 90 -11.83 9.43 5.17
N PHE A 91 -11.53 8.37 5.91
CA PHE A 91 -12.16 7.06 5.71
C PHE A 91 -13.58 7.02 6.27
N GLU A 92 -13.81 7.64 7.44
CA GLU A 92 -15.16 7.78 8.01
C GLU A 92 -16.10 8.57 7.08
N ASP A 93 -15.65 9.71 6.56
CA ASP A 93 -16.42 10.54 5.63
C ASP A 93 -16.82 9.82 4.35
N ARG A 94 -16.06 8.80 3.96
CA ARG A 94 -16.25 8.02 2.72
C ARG A 94 -16.83 6.63 2.95
N ASP A 95 -17.18 6.29 4.19
CA ASP A 95 -17.65 4.94 4.55
C ASP A 95 -16.65 3.85 4.05
N ILE A 96 -15.36 4.07 4.30
CA ILE A 96 -14.28 3.11 4.05
C ILE A 96 -13.96 2.42 5.38
N LYS A 97 -14.13 1.09 5.41
CA LYS A 97 -13.76 0.26 6.56
C LYS A 97 -12.26 -0.03 6.55
N TRP A 98 -11.71 -0.47 7.71
CA TRP A 98 -10.31 -0.86 7.77
C TRP A 98 -10.03 -2.06 8.68
N ILE A 99 -9.02 -2.81 8.30
CA ILE A 99 -8.43 -3.92 9.03
C ILE A 99 -6.94 -3.62 9.16
N LEU A 100 -6.46 -3.49 10.39
CA LEU A 100 -5.07 -3.15 10.71
C LEU A 100 -4.35 -4.33 11.36
N GLY A 101 -3.00 -4.25 11.41
CA GLY A 101 -2.17 -5.31 11.95
C GLY A 101 -2.31 -6.63 11.18
N ALA A 102 -2.68 -6.55 9.90
CA ALA A 102 -2.97 -7.70 9.07
C ALA A 102 -1.81 -8.01 8.10
N ALA A 103 -1.18 -9.15 8.27
CA ALA A 103 -0.18 -9.67 7.34
C ALA A 103 -0.83 -10.66 6.38
N VAL A 104 -1.22 -10.18 5.18
CA VAL A 104 -1.78 -11.06 4.15
C VAL A 104 -0.72 -12.03 3.66
N ASN A 105 -0.98 -13.32 3.79
CA ASN A 105 -0.02 -14.38 3.48
C ASN A 105 -0.48 -15.32 2.37
N LYS A 106 -1.77 -15.32 2.01
CA LYS A 106 -2.31 -16.15 0.95
C LYS A 106 -3.51 -15.46 0.28
N ILE A 107 -3.55 -15.52 -1.03
CA ILE A 107 -4.67 -15.06 -1.86
C ILE A 107 -5.26 -16.26 -2.59
N GLU A 108 -6.57 -16.40 -2.52
CA GLU A 108 -7.36 -17.34 -3.30
C GLU A 108 -8.42 -16.56 -4.11
N ASP A 109 -9.14 -17.23 -4.98
CA ASP A 109 -10.20 -16.58 -5.75
C ASP A 109 -11.29 -16.05 -4.83
N GLY A 110 -11.40 -14.73 -4.73
CA GLY A 110 -12.35 -14.04 -3.88
C GLY A 110 -12.06 -14.03 -2.38
N ILE A 111 -10.89 -14.54 -1.91
CA ILE A 111 -10.55 -14.60 -0.49
C ILE A 111 -9.10 -14.21 -0.25
N ALA A 112 -8.88 -13.27 0.66
CA ALA A 112 -7.56 -12.92 1.21
C ALA A 112 -7.42 -13.48 2.62
N HIS A 113 -6.38 -14.26 2.87
CA HIS A 113 -6.06 -14.79 4.19
C HIS A 113 -4.94 -13.97 4.81
N TYR A 114 -5.08 -13.66 6.08
CA TYR A 114 -4.09 -12.87 6.82
C TYR A 114 -3.91 -13.38 8.25
N GLU A 115 -2.75 -13.08 8.81
CA GLU A 115 -2.43 -13.27 10.22
C GLU A 115 -2.51 -11.90 10.91
N ASN A 116 -3.19 -11.83 12.05
CA ASN A 116 -3.25 -10.61 12.85
C ASN A 116 -2.08 -10.53 13.85
N LEU A 117 -2.03 -9.45 14.63
CA LEU A 117 -0.96 -9.22 15.62
C LEU A 117 -0.94 -10.26 16.76
N GLU A 118 -2.06 -10.91 17.02
CA GLU A 118 -2.20 -11.98 18.02
C GLU A 118 -1.79 -13.35 17.49
N GLY A 119 -1.37 -13.44 16.21
CA GLY A 119 -1.01 -14.70 15.55
C GLY A 119 -2.23 -15.54 15.12
N GLU A 120 -3.42 -14.94 15.08
CA GLU A 120 -4.63 -15.63 14.61
C GLU A 120 -4.76 -15.52 13.10
N TYR A 121 -5.13 -16.62 12.46
CA TYR A 121 -5.41 -16.65 11.03
C TYR A 121 -6.87 -16.29 10.76
N LYS A 122 -7.08 -15.28 9.91
CA LYS A 122 -8.37 -14.75 9.51
C LYS A 122 -8.46 -14.67 7.98
N SER A 123 -9.65 -14.39 7.48
CA SER A 123 -9.85 -14.19 6.05
C SER A 123 -10.90 -13.10 5.79
N GLU A 124 -10.72 -12.39 4.68
CA GLU A 124 -11.66 -11.41 4.15
C GLU A 124 -12.03 -11.78 2.71
N THR A 125 -13.31 -11.65 2.38
CA THR A 125 -13.82 -11.92 1.04
C THR A 125 -13.82 -10.66 0.19
N TYR A 126 -13.64 -10.82 -1.12
CA TYR A 126 -13.67 -9.70 -2.06
C TYR A 126 -14.19 -10.11 -3.44
N ASP A 127 -14.79 -9.16 -4.15
CA ASP A 127 -15.08 -9.24 -5.60
C ASP A 127 -13.98 -8.57 -6.42
N PHE A 128 -13.29 -7.59 -5.84
CA PHE A 128 -12.12 -6.92 -6.42
C PHE A 128 -11.11 -6.66 -5.32
N ALA A 129 -9.82 -6.96 -5.60
CA ALA A 129 -8.74 -6.61 -4.68
C ALA A 129 -7.56 -5.94 -5.41
N MET A 130 -6.93 -4.98 -4.74
CA MET A 130 -5.61 -4.45 -5.06
C MET A 130 -4.78 -4.44 -3.78
N LEU A 131 -3.86 -5.39 -3.69
CA LEU A 131 -3.00 -5.59 -2.52
C LEU A 131 -1.54 -5.50 -2.96
N ILE A 132 -0.79 -4.57 -2.38
CA ILE A 132 0.64 -4.42 -2.68
C ILE A 132 1.37 -5.64 -2.11
N PRO A 133 2.08 -6.41 -2.94
CA PRO A 133 2.80 -7.61 -2.50
C PRO A 133 4.09 -7.25 -1.75
N ALA A 134 4.73 -8.26 -1.16
CA ALA A 134 6.09 -8.11 -0.65
C ALA A 134 7.03 -7.66 -1.78
N PHE A 135 7.85 -6.67 -1.50
CA PHE A 135 8.88 -6.24 -2.44
C PHE A 135 10.08 -7.19 -2.40
N SER A 136 10.61 -7.45 -3.56
CA SER A 136 11.90 -8.11 -3.75
C SER A 136 12.69 -7.35 -4.81
N GLY A 137 14.00 -7.33 -4.68
CA GLY A 137 14.85 -6.78 -5.72
C GLY A 137 14.76 -7.61 -7.01
N HIS A 138 15.07 -6.98 -8.12
CA HIS A 138 15.26 -7.69 -9.39
C HIS A 138 16.58 -8.44 -9.34
N GLY A 139 16.62 -9.69 -9.75
CA GLY A 139 17.82 -10.57 -9.65
C GLY A 139 18.97 -10.14 -10.55
N PHE A 140 19.48 -8.93 -10.37
CA PHE A 140 20.65 -8.43 -11.09
C PHE A 140 21.91 -9.19 -10.71
N GLN A 141 22.79 -9.38 -11.67
CA GLN A 141 24.17 -9.78 -11.42
C GLN A 141 25.03 -8.50 -11.35
N GLY A 142 25.74 -8.33 -10.25
CA GLY A 142 26.67 -7.22 -10.07
C GLY A 142 28.09 -7.64 -10.37
N PHE A 143 28.86 -6.75 -11.01
CA PHE A 143 30.29 -6.94 -11.28
C PHE A 143 31.04 -5.67 -10.88
N ASP A 144 32.24 -5.83 -10.34
CA ASP A 144 33.16 -4.73 -10.12
C ASP A 144 33.81 -4.27 -11.46
N LYS A 145 34.63 -3.23 -11.40
CA LYS A 145 35.31 -2.68 -12.58
C LYS A 145 36.36 -3.63 -13.18
N GLU A 146 36.82 -4.62 -12.44
CA GLU A 146 37.70 -5.70 -12.88
C GLU A 146 36.94 -6.88 -13.45
N GLY A 147 35.58 -6.87 -13.40
CA GLY A 147 34.71 -7.93 -13.92
C GLY A 147 34.48 -9.08 -12.94
N ASN A 148 34.87 -8.97 -11.67
CA ASN A 148 34.57 -9.98 -10.66
C ASN A 148 33.14 -9.83 -10.20
N SER A 149 32.48 -10.96 -9.88
CA SER A 149 31.12 -10.92 -9.35
C SER A 149 31.08 -10.28 -7.95
N ILE A 150 30.15 -9.33 -7.79
CA ILE A 150 29.79 -8.74 -6.50
C ILE A 150 28.31 -9.01 -6.17
N THR A 151 27.71 -10.03 -6.79
CA THR A 151 26.30 -10.39 -6.66
C THR A 151 25.94 -10.74 -5.21
N GLU A 152 26.87 -11.23 -4.41
CA GLU A 152 26.71 -11.49 -2.98
C GLU A 152 26.52 -10.21 -2.14
N LYS A 153 26.91 -9.05 -2.68
CA LYS A 153 26.60 -7.73 -2.07
C LYS A 153 25.16 -7.26 -2.32
N LEU A 154 24.36 -8.08 -3.02
CA LEU A 154 22.93 -7.83 -3.23
C LEU A 154 22.13 -8.61 -2.19
N PHE A 155 21.35 -7.90 -1.37
CA PHE A 155 20.43 -8.53 -0.44
C PHE A 155 19.06 -8.71 -1.09
N LYS A 156 18.68 -9.96 -1.35
CA LYS A 156 17.39 -10.29 -2.01
C LYS A 156 17.16 -9.49 -3.31
N GLY A 157 18.23 -9.26 -4.08
CA GLY A 157 18.19 -8.50 -5.31
C GLY A 157 18.24 -6.97 -5.16
N PHE A 158 18.32 -6.44 -3.93
CA PHE A 158 18.58 -5.03 -3.66
C PHE A 158 20.08 -4.79 -3.44
N MET A 159 20.60 -3.68 -3.94
CA MET A 159 21.95 -3.26 -3.58
C MET A 159 22.05 -2.96 -2.09
N ILE A 160 23.10 -3.49 -1.45
CA ILE A 160 23.50 -3.02 -0.13
C ILE A 160 24.33 -1.75 -0.36
N VAL A 161 23.77 -0.61 0.01
CA VAL A 161 24.40 0.71 -0.16
C VAL A 161 24.55 1.36 1.20
N ASP A 162 25.62 2.14 1.34
CA ASP A 162 25.75 3.13 2.40
C ASP A 162 25.29 4.48 1.86
N ALA A 163 24.52 5.22 2.63
CA ALA A 163 23.95 6.49 2.18
C ALA A 163 24.59 7.64 2.95
N ASP A 164 25.32 8.48 2.24
CA ASP A 164 25.86 9.74 2.77
C ASP A 164 24.89 10.89 2.45
N TYR A 165 24.14 11.33 3.47
CA TYR A 165 23.24 12.47 3.35
C TYR A 165 24.00 13.77 3.58
N THR A 166 24.66 14.25 2.55
CA THR A 166 25.39 15.54 2.60
C THR A 166 24.50 16.69 2.13
N PRO A 167 24.56 17.88 2.76
CA PRO A 167 23.82 19.06 2.32
C PRO A 167 24.43 19.74 1.08
N ARG A 168 25.40 19.11 0.41
CA ARG A 168 26.00 19.68 -0.80
C ARG A 168 24.99 19.85 -1.92
N PRO A 169 25.03 20.95 -2.71
CA PRO A 169 24.21 21.09 -3.92
C PRO A 169 24.42 19.93 -4.89
N TYR A 170 23.41 19.61 -5.68
CA TYR A 170 23.45 18.49 -6.63
C TYR A 170 24.63 18.59 -7.61
N GLU A 171 25.00 19.81 -8.02
CA GLU A 171 26.12 20.09 -8.94
C GLU A 171 27.48 19.71 -8.36
N GLU A 172 27.56 19.59 -7.03
CA GLU A 172 28.79 19.18 -6.32
C GLU A 172 28.82 17.67 -6.03
N TRP A 173 27.78 16.94 -6.41
CA TRP A 173 27.78 15.50 -6.20
C TRP A 173 28.73 14.82 -7.18
N THR A 174 29.60 14.02 -6.65
CA THR A 174 30.53 13.20 -7.41
C THR A 174 30.16 11.73 -7.25
N VAL A 175 30.37 10.95 -8.31
CA VAL A 175 30.33 9.48 -8.19
C VAL A 175 31.56 9.11 -7.37
N GLN A 176 31.33 8.58 -6.18
CA GLN A 176 32.40 7.97 -5.40
C GLN A 176 32.62 6.56 -5.91
N ASP A 177 33.85 6.25 -6.26
CA ASP A 177 34.29 4.92 -6.73
C ASP A 177 34.16 3.84 -5.64
#